data_b860de06b853980ce8a302948f1de4ac
#
_entry.id   b860de06b853980ce8a302948f1de4ac
#
_cell.length_a   1.000
_cell.length_b   1.000
_cell.length_c   1.000
_cell.angle_alpha   90.00
_cell.angle_beta   90.00
_cell.angle_gamma   90.00
#
_symmetry.space_group_name_H-M   'P 1'
#
loop_
_entity.id
_entity.type
_entity.pdbx_description
1 polymer ?
#
loop_
_entity_poly.entity_id
_entity_poly.type
_entity_poly.pdbx_seq_one_letter_code
_entity_poly.pdbx_strand_id
1 'polypeptide(L)'
;EIEPIDNSYNVIMTQGKVEFGDIIDGKNLDRLVSALGIDNDDLIKEAPVQIVSTGHSKVMIGIKDYKQLHNLRPDMKELNKLSDIINCNGYFVFTFDSKEKDILLKGRMFAPAIGIEEDPVTGNANGPVGAYIVKYNLVKIENDNLNFSAKQGMSIDREGTINVNVHIENSEPVKVQVSGTATVVF
;
A
#
# COMPACT_ATOMS: atom_id res chain seq x y z
N GLU A 1 9.40 16.12 9.54
CA GLU A 1 10.83 16.48 9.46
C GLU A 1 11.15 16.86 8.03
N ILE A 2 11.97 17.89 7.82
CA ILE A 2 12.35 18.38 6.48
C ILE A 2 13.87 18.47 6.46
N GLU A 3 14.48 17.79 5.49
CA GLU A 3 15.93 17.75 5.30
C GLU A 3 16.26 18.32 3.93
N PRO A 4 17.15 19.32 3.81
CA PRO A 4 17.55 19.85 2.51
C PRO A 4 18.40 18.82 1.73
N ILE A 5 18.11 18.68 0.43
CA ILE A 5 18.87 17.85 -0.52
C ILE A 5 19.07 18.66 -1.80
N ASP A 6 20.28 19.12 -2.06
CA ASP A 6 20.61 19.97 -3.22
C ASP A 6 19.60 21.14 -3.39
N ASN A 7 18.82 21.14 -4.47
CA ASN A 7 17.79 22.15 -4.77
C ASN A 7 16.37 21.71 -4.37
N SER A 8 16.23 20.71 -3.51
CA SER A 8 14.97 20.13 -3.08
C SER A 8 15.00 19.78 -1.60
N TYR A 9 13.94 19.16 -1.11
CA TYR A 9 13.82 18.74 0.29
C TYR A 9 13.37 17.27 0.35
N ASN A 10 13.97 16.50 1.25
CA ASN A 10 13.40 15.24 1.71
C ASN A 10 12.40 15.54 2.82
N VAL A 11 11.15 15.23 2.58
CA VAL A 11 10.09 15.42 3.58
C VAL A 11 9.76 14.08 4.20
N ILE A 12 9.97 13.96 5.52
CA ILE A 12 9.70 12.75 6.31
C ILE A 12 8.47 13.01 7.16
N MET A 13 7.45 12.16 6.98
CA MET A 13 6.20 12.21 7.73
C MET A 13 6.09 10.97 8.62
N THR A 14 6.05 11.17 9.93
CA THR A 14 5.68 10.11 10.87
C THR A 14 4.18 9.88 10.78
N GLN A 15 3.79 8.63 10.56
CA GLN A 15 2.40 8.20 10.47
C GLN A 15 1.77 8.05 11.87
N GLY A 16 0.46 7.89 11.92
CA GLY A 16 -0.25 7.57 13.14
C GLY A 16 0.05 6.16 13.66
N LYS A 17 -0.62 5.79 14.75
CA LYS A 17 -0.48 4.46 15.34
C LYS A 17 -0.82 3.37 14.33
N VAL A 18 -0.01 2.29 14.34
CA VAL A 18 -0.29 1.10 13.54
C VAL A 18 -1.47 0.34 14.15
N GLU A 19 -2.47 0.06 13.33
CA GLU A 19 -3.65 -0.71 13.72
C GLU A 19 -3.97 -1.74 12.63
N PHE A 20 -4.16 -2.98 13.07
CA PHE A 20 -4.58 -4.09 12.20
C PHE A 20 -6.06 -4.36 12.46
N GLY A 21 -6.88 -4.11 11.44
CA GLY A 21 -8.31 -4.38 11.45
C GLY A 21 -8.64 -5.78 10.96
N ASP A 22 -9.86 -5.93 10.46
CA ASP A 22 -10.39 -7.23 10.05
C ASP A 22 -9.67 -7.81 8.83
N ILE A 23 -9.51 -9.12 8.84
CA ILE A 23 -9.16 -9.90 7.65
C ILE A 23 -10.40 -10.00 6.78
N ILE A 24 -10.25 -9.72 5.49
CA ILE A 24 -11.33 -9.86 4.52
C ILE A 24 -11.31 -11.29 3.99
N ASP A 25 -12.34 -12.03 4.29
CA ASP A 25 -12.51 -13.43 3.91
C ASP A 25 -13.92 -13.75 3.39
N GLY A 26 -14.16 -15.01 3.05
CA GLY A 26 -15.45 -15.53 2.61
C GLY A 26 -16.07 -14.68 1.49
N LYS A 27 -17.36 -14.38 1.62
CA LYS A 27 -18.13 -13.65 0.59
C LYS A 27 -17.57 -12.25 0.28
N ASN A 28 -16.97 -11.57 1.25
CA ASN A 28 -16.41 -10.25 1.03
C ASN A 28 -15.10 -10.35 0.22
N LEU A 29 -14.29 -11.38 0.45
CA LEU A 29 -13.12 -11.65 -0.37
C LEU A 29 -13.52 -12.02 -1.81
N ASP A 30 -14.51 -12.89 -1.99
CA ASP A 30 -15.02 -13.26 -3.32
C ASP A 30 -15.50 -12.02 -4.11
N ARG A 31 -16.21 -11.13 -3.45
CA ARG A 31 -16.65 -9.86 -4.05
C ARG A 31 -15.48 -8.96 -4.40
N LEU A 32 -14.49 -8.86 -3.53
CA LEU A 32 -13.31 -8.02 -3.74
C LEU A 32 -12.49 -8.51 -4.95
N VAL A 33 -12.16 -9.79 -5.01
CA VAL A 33 -11.37 -10.34 -6.12
C VAL A 33 -12.13 -10.22 -7.44
N SER A 34 -13.45 -10.48 -7.43
CA SER A 34 -14.30 -10.27 -8.59
C SER A 34 -14.32 -8.80 -9.04
N ALA A 35 -14.45 -7.85 -8.11
CA ALA A 35 -14.46 -6.43 -8.41
C ALA A 35 -13.11 -5.93 -8.94
N LEU A 36 -12.00 -6.55 -8.52
CA LEU A 36 -10.66 -6.25 -9.04
C LEU A 36 -10.38 -6.92 -10.40
N GLY A 37 -11.20 -7.90 -10.82
CA GLY A 37 -11.00 -8.68 -12.04
C GLY A 37 -9.81 -9.63 -11.94
N ILE A 38 -9.62 -10.24 -10.76
CA ILE A 38 -8.58 -11.22 -10.45
C ILE A 38 -9.21 -12.49 -9.87
N ASP A 39 -8.41 -13.54 -9.71
CA ASP A 39 -8.79 -14.78 -9.05
C ASP A 39 -8.12 -14.94 -7.68
N ASN A 40 -8.66 -15.80 -6.81
CA ASN A 40 -8.07 -16.10 -5.51
C ASN A 40 -6.63 -16.65 -5.65
N ASP A 41 -6.35 -17.38 -6.72
CA ASP A 41 -5.02 -17.91 -7.00
C ASP A 41 -3.98 -16.83 -7.37
N ASP A 42 -4.41 -15.63 -7.71
CA ASP A 42 -3.52 -14.49 -7.99
C ASP A 42 -3.00 -13.86 -6.70
N LEU A 43 -3.68 -14.06 -5.59
CA LEU A 43 -3.27 -13.53 -4.28
C LEU A 43 -1.98 -14.19 -3.77
N ILE A 44 -1.17 -13.42 -3.05
CA ILE A 44 -0.02 -13.93 -2.31
C ILE A 44 -0.56 -14.68 -1.08
N LYS A 45 -0.30 -15.97 -0.98
CA LYS A 45 -0.87 -16.85 0.07
C LYS A 45 -0.47 -16.46 1.49
N GLU A 46 0.76 -15.99 1.64
CA GLU A 46 1.34 -15.56 2.92
C GLU A 46 0.86 -14.17 3.35
N ALA A 47 0.13 -13.47 2.48
CA ALA A 47 -0.33 -12.10 2.65
C ALA A 47 -1.87 -12.05 2.69
N PRO A 48 -2.52 -12.33 3.84
CA PRO A 48 -3.98 -12.31 3.95
C PRO A 48 -4.54 -10.92 3.65
N VAL A 49 -5.63 -10.85 2.90
CA VAL A 49 -6.29 -9.55 2.62
C VAL A 49 -6.80 -8.98 3.93
N GLN A 50 -6.28 -7.82 4.34
CA GLN A 50 -6.56 -7.26 5.65
C GLN A 50 -6.67 -5.73 5.62
N ILE A 51 -7.51 -5.19 6.47
CA ILE A 51 -7.58 -3.75 6.75
C ILE A 51 -6.40 -3.37 7.66
N VAL A 52 -5.61 -2.38 7.25
CA VAL A 52 -4.49 -1.85 8.05
C VAL A 52 -4.53 -0.33 8.02
N SER A 53 -4.20 0.29 9.15
CA SER A 53 -4.21 1.74 9.32
C SER A 53 -2.93 2.25 9.99
N THR A 54 -2.50 3.42 9.55
CA THR A 54 -1.56 4.28 10.27
C THR A 54 -2.13 5.71 10.38
N GLY A 55 -3.47 5.78 10.57
CA GLY A 55 -4.26 7.01 10.60
C GLY A 55 -5.47 6.94 9.67
N HIS A 56 -5.30 6.39 8.47
CA HIS A 56 -6.39 6.12 7.53
C HIS A 56 -6.32 4.69 7.03
N SER A 57 -7.37 3.92 7.28
CA SER A 57 -7.43 2.50 6.93
C SER A 57 -7.47 2.24 5.42
N LYS A 58 -6.79 1.17 5.02
CA LYS A 58 -6.78 0.63 3.65
C LYS A 58 -6.83 -0.88 3.71
N VAL A 59 -7.47 -1.49 2.74
CA VAL A 59 -7.38 -2.93 2.51
C VAL A 59 -6.06 -3.23 1.81
N MET A 60 -5.18 -4.02 2.44
CA MET A 60 -3.93 -4.51 1.85
C MET A 60 -4.21 -5.76 1.03
N ILE A 61 -3.83 -5.76 -0.25
CA ILE A 61 -4.13 -6.82 -1.21
C ILE A 61 -2.83 -7.14 -1.97
N GLY A 62 -2.14 -8.19 -1.56
CA GLY A 62 -0.93 -8.65 -2.23
C GLY A 62 -1.26 -9.58 -3.41
N ILE A 63 -0.77 -9.28 -4.61
CA ILE A 63 -0.89 -10.12 -5.79
C ILE A 63 0.48 -10.51 -6.35
N LYS A 64 0.56 -11.63 -7.08
CA LYS A 64 1.82 -12.24 -7.49
C LYS A 64 2.50 -11.52 -8.65
N ASP A 65 1.75 -10.99 -9.60
CA ASP A 65 2.25 -10.60 -10.92
C ASP A 65 2.10 -9.10 -11.20
N TYR A 66 3.17 -8.46 -11.66
CA TYR A 66 3.16 -7.02 -11.99
C TYR A 66 2.32 -6.69 -13.22
N LYS A 67 2.34 -7.54 -14.25
CA LYS A 67 1.54 -7.29 -15.46
C LYS A 67 0.06 -7.30 -15.14
N GLN A 68 -0.36 -8.20 -14.23
CA GLN A 68 -1.72 -8.22 -13.74
C GLN A 68 -2.04 -6.94 -12.95
N LEU A 69 -1.19 -6.53 -11.99
CA LEU A 69 -1.34 -5.27 -11.26
C LEU A 69 -1.51 -4.09 -12.21
N HIS A 70 -0.63 -3.97 -13.20
CA HIS A 70 -0.64 -2.85 -14.16
C HIS A 70 -1.93 -2.81 -14.99
N ASN A 71 -2.47 -3.98 -15.35
CA ASN A 71 -3.64 -4.11 -16.21
C ASN A 71 -4.99 -4.17 -15.47
N LEU A 72 -5.01 -4.07 -14.14
CA LEU A 72 -6.27 -4.04 -13.39
C LEU A 72 -7.25 -2.99 -13.96
N ARG A 73 -8.51 -3.41 -14.08
CA ARG A 73 -9.63 -2.52 -14.43
C ARG A 73 -10.77 -2.79 -13.43
N PRO A 74 -10.66 -2.26 -12.21
CA PRO A 74 -11.62 -2.58 -11.15
C PRO A 74 -13.03 -2.08 -11.46
N ASP A 75 -14.04 -2.83 -11.03
CA ASP A 75 -15.41 -2.33 -10.93
C ASP A 75 -15.52 -1.38 -9.74
N MET A 76 -15.37 -0.09 -10.03
CA MET A 76 -15.40 0.98 -9.02
C MET A 76 -16.75 1.06 -8.29
N LYS A 77 -17.85 0.67 -8.94
CA LYS A 77 -19.18 0.67 -8.30
C LYS A 77 -19.29 -0.44 -7.27
N GLU A 78 -18.75 -1.61 -7.60
CA GLU A 78 -18.75 -2.73 -6.64
C GLU A 78 -17.77 -2.50 -5.50
N LEU A 79 -16.58 -1.95 -5.75
CA LEU A 79 -15.66 -1.52 -4.69
C LEU A 79 -16.28 -0.46 -3.77
N ASN A 80 -17.03 0.49 -4.32
CA ASN A 80 -17.75 1.49 -3.52
C ASN A 80 -18.78 0.84 -2.58
N LYS A 81 -19.60 -0.08 -3.08
CA LYS A 81 -20.56 -0.82 -2.23
C LYS A 81 -19.87 -1.68 -1.17
N LEU A 82 -18.74 -2.29 -1.53
CA LEU A 82 -17.98 -3.11 -0.60
C LEU A 82 -17.38 -2.24 0.51
N SER A 83 -16.97 -1.01 0.22
CA SER A 83 -16.46 -0.05 1.20
C SER A 83 -17.43 0.19 2.37
N ASP A 84 -18.72 0.32 2.08
CA ASP A 84 -19.76 0.48 3.11
C ASP A 84 -19.89 -0.77 3.99
N ILE A 85 -19.75 -1.96 3.39
CA ILE A 85 -19.90 -3.24 4.11
C ILE A 85 -18.72 -3.50 5.06
N ILE A 86 -17.49 -3.23 4.59
CA ILE A 86 -16.27 -3.50 5.36
C ILE A 86 -15.78 -2.28 6.15
N ASN A 87 -16.49 -1.15 6.06
CA ASN A 87 -16.13 0.12 6.70
C ASN A 87 -14.68 0.55 6.40
N CYS A 88 -14.28 0.45 5.14
CA CYS A 88 -12.93 0.85 4.69
C CYS A 88 -12.98 1.47 3.28
N ASN A 89 -12.45 2.69 3.13
CA ASN A 89 -12.63 3.50 1.91
C ASN A 89 -11.48 3.41 0.91
N GLY A 90 -10.55 2.49 1.08
CA GLY A 90 -9.42 2.39 0.17
C GLY A 90 -8.87 0.99 0.02
N TYR A 91 -8.46 0.69 -1.21
CA TYR A 91 -7.94 -0.61 -1.63
C TYR A 91 -6.54 -0.42 -2.19
N PHE A 92 -5.54 -0.94 -1.50
CA PHE A 92 -4.16 -0.90 -1.94
C PHE A 92 -3.74 -2.27 -2.45
N VAL A 93 -3.66 -2.39 -3.78
CA VAL A 93 -3.21 -3.61 -4.45
C VAL A 93 -1.72 -3.48 -4.73
N PHE A 94 -0.92 -4.44 -4.31
CA PHE A 94 0.53 -4.40 -4.48
C PHE A 94 1.12 -5.74 -4.91
N THR A 95 2.33 -5.68 -5.46
CA THR A 95 3.14 -6.87 -5.79
C THR A 95 4.60 -6.64 -5.47
N PHE A 96 5.32 -7.72 -5.13
CA PHE A 96 6.78 -7.72 -5.00
C PHE A 96 7.50 -7.98 -6.33
N ASP A 97 6.78 -8.25 -7.43
CA ASP A 97 7.36 -8.43 -8.79
C ASP A 97 7.74 -7.07 -9.41
N SER A 98 8.67 -6.34 -8.77
CA SER A 98 9.08 -5.02 -9.25
C SER A 98 10.07 -5.08 -10.42
N LYS A 99 10.95 -6.09 -10.46
CA LYS A 99 12.11 -6.23 -11.37
C LYS A 99 13.11 -5.08 -11.31
N GLU A 100 12.94 -4.14 -10.39
CA GLU A 100 13.83 -3.00 -10.15
C GLU A 100 14.55 -3.23 -8.82
N LYS A 101 15.89 -3.19 -8.84
CA LYS A 101 16.75 -3.56 -7.70
C LYS A 101 16.42 -2.75 -6.43
N ASP A 102 16.12 -1.46 -6.60
CA ASP A 102 15.93 -0.52 -5.49
C ASP A 102 14.45 -0.32 -5.12
N ILE A 103 13.53 -1.04 -5.78
CA ILE A 103 12.09 -0.98 -5.54
C ILE A 103 11.61 -2.32 -4.99
N LEU A 104 11.16 -2.33 -3.74
CA LEU A 104 10.66 -3.53 -3.10
C LEU A 104 9.30 -3.95 -3.66
N LEU A 105 8.38 -2.99 -3.82
CA LEU A 105 7.04 -3.26 -4.31
C LEU A 105 6.53 -2.19 -5.28
N LYS A 106 5.57 -2.58 -6.09
CA LYS A 106 4.74 -1.69 -6.91
C LYS A 106 3.31 -1.78 -6.44
N GLY A 107 2.60 -0.65 -6.43
CA GLY A 107 1.24 -0.59 -5.92
C GLY A 107 0.31 0.25 -6.78
N ARG A 108 -1.00 0.04 -6.57
CA ARG A 108 -2.11 0.87 -7.07
C ARG A 108 -3.11 1.09 -5.95
N MET A 109 -3.60 2.32 -5.84
CA MET A 109 -4.51 2.73 -4.78
C MET A 109 -5.85 3.20 -5.35
N PHE A 110 -6.94 2.53 -4.96
CA PHE A 110 -8.30 2.84 -5.38
C PHE A 110 -9.15 3.26 -4.18
N ALA A 111 -9.91 4.36 -4.28
CA ALA A 111 -10.78 4.84 -3.20
C ALA A 111 -12.08 5.44 -3.74
N PRO A 112 -12.91 4.66 -4.44
CA PRO A 112 -14.12 5.17 -5.09
C PRO A 112 -15.16 5.71 -4.10
N ALA A 113 -15.19 5.23 -2.86
CA ALA A 113 -16.10 5.71 -1.83
C ALA A 113 -15.88 7.16 -1.41
N ILE A 114 -14.70 7.71 -1.69
CA ILE A 114 -14.38 9.13 -1.47
C ILE A 114 -14.15 9.88 -2.78
N GLY A 115 -14.61 9.34 -3.91
CA GLY A 115 -14.54 9.98 -5.22
C GLY A 115 -13.18 9.93 -5.90
N ILE A 116 -12.26 9.07 -5.45
CA ILE A 116 -10.93 8.88 -6.05
C ILE A 116 -10.90 7.54 -6.78
N GLU A 117 -10.88 7.58 -8.12
CA GLU A 117 -10.76 6.34 -8.90
C GLU A 117 -9.40 5.68 -8.68
N GLU A 118 -8.31 6.44 -8.85
CA GLU A 118 -6.95 6.00 -8.55
C GLU A 118 -6.09 7.18 -8.06
N ASP A 119 -5.38 7.00 -6.95
CA ASP A 119 -4.44 7.98 -6.42
C ASP A 119 -3.02 7.63 -6.88
N PRO A 120 -2.27 8.58 -7.49
CA PRO A 120 -0.96 8.28 -8.09
C PRO A 120 0.11 7.87 -7.07
N VAL A 121 0.18 8.52 -5.90
CA VAL A 121 1.17 8.20 -4.85
C VAL A 121 0.57 8.46 -3.47
N THR A 122 0.42 7.41 -2.67
CA THR A 122 -0.34 7.47 -1.43
C THR A 122 0.50 7.13 -0.20
N GLY A 123 0.88 8.13 0.58
CA GLY A 123 1.59 7.92 1.86
C GLY A 123 0.79 7.04 2.83
N ASN A 124 -0.52 7.32 2.97
CA ASN A 124 -1.46 6.58 3.81
C ASN A 124 -1.84 5.18 3.29
N ALA A 125 -1.16 4.66 2.26
CA ALA A 125 -1.25 3.28 1.80
C ALA A 125 0.13 2.60 1.91
N ASN A 126 1.19 3.32 1.53
CA ASN A 126 2.56 2.80 1.60
C ASN A 126 3.06 2.69 3.05
N GLY A 127 2.64 3.56 3.97
CA GLY A 127 2.93 3.40 5.39
C GLY A 127 2.32 2.13 5.99
N PRO A 128 0.99 1.94 5.91
CA PRO A 128 0.33 0.72 6.37
C PRO A 128 0.88 -0.57 5.76
N VAL A 129 1.21 -0.59 4.45
CA VAL A 129 1.80 -1.80 3.84
C VAL A 129 3.16 -2.12 4.43
N GLY A 130 3.95 -1.12 4.85
CA GLY A 130 5.22 -1.37 5.57
C GLY A 130 4.99 -2.12 6.87
N ALA A 131 4.06 -1.68 7.70
CA ALA A 131 3.69 -2.38 8.93
C ALA A 131 3.13 -3.79 8.65
N TYR A 132 2.32 -3.92 7.61
CA TYR A 132 1.75 -5.19 7.16
C TYR A 132 2.84 -6.20 6.73
N ILE A 133 3.84 -5.75 5.98
CA ILE A 133 4.99 -6.58 5.57
C ILE A 133 5.72 -7.14 6.81
N VAL A 134 5.93 -6.32 7.83
CA VAL A 134 6.56 -6.73 9.10
C VAL A 134 5.71 -7.79 9.79
N LYS A 135 4.41 -7.51 9.98
CA LYS A 135 3.48 -8.42 10.68
C LYS A 135 3.45 -9.82 10.09
N TYR A 136 3.45 -9.93 8.77
CA TYR A 136 3.34 -11.22 8.08
C TYR A 136 4.70 -11.79 7.61
N ASN A 137 5.81 -11.17 8.01
CA ASN A 137 7.18 -11.60 7.64
C ASN A 137 7.33 -11.82 6.13
N LEU A 138 6.76 -10.93 5.31
CA LEU A 138 6.71 -11.09 3.86
C LEU A 138 8.05 -10.88 3.17
N VAL A 139 9.01 -10.28 3.86
CA VAL A 139 10.39 -10.08 3.41
C VAL A 139 11.37 -10.34 4.55
N LYS A 140 12.64 -10.63 4.20
CA LYS A 140 13.70 -10.72 5.21
C LYS A 140 13.97 -9.32 5.82
N ILE A 141 13.91 -9.23 7.13
CA ILE A 141 14.16 -8.00 7.88
C ILE A 141 15.47 -8.16 8.65
N GLU A 142 16.28 -7.11 8.66
CA GLU A 142 17.56 -7.05 9.37
C GLU A 142 17.58 -5.83 10.32
N ASN A 143 18.17 -6.00 11.50
CA ASN A 143 18.42 -4.91 12.46
C ASN A 143 17.18 -4.17 12.98
N ASP A 144 16.06 -4.87 13.22
CA ASP A 144 14.81 -4.30 13.78
C ASP A 144 14.28 -3.06 13.04
N ASN A 145 14.56 -3.00 11.74
CA ASN A 145 14.13 -1.90 10.89
C ASN A 145 13.89 -2.38 9.45
N LEU A 146 12.75 -2.00 8.88
CA LEU A 146 12.43 -2.25 7.48
C LEU A 146 12.45 -0.93 6.72
N ASN A 147 13.40 -0.81 5.78
CA ASN A 147 13.49 0.33 4.87
C ASN A 147 13.30 -0.15 3.43
N PHE A 148 12.42 0.50 2.69
CA PHE A 148 12.23 0.20 1.29
C PHE A 148 11.65 1.37 0.51
N SER A 149 11.82 1.31 -0.81
CA SER A 149 11.14 2.19 -1.76
C SER A 149 10.02 1.44 -2.47
N ALA A 150 8.90 2.11 -2.66
CA ALA A 150 7.74 1.64 -3.42
C ALA A 150 7.45 2.57 -4.60
N LYS A 151 6.97 2.01 -5.71
CA LYS A 151 6.47 2.77 -6.86
C LYS A 151 4.96 2.64 -7.00
N GLN A 152 4.33 3.73 -7.41
CA GLN A 152 2.89 3.82 -7.63
C GLN A 152 2.60 4.74 -8.83
N GLY A 153 1.40 4.67 -9.41
CA GLY A 153 0.96 5.58 -10.46
C GLY A 153 1.37 5.23 -11.88
N MET A 154 2.11 4.13 -12.11
CA MET A 154 2.55 3.71 -13.45
C MET A 154 1.40 3.44 -14.42
N SER A 155 0.26 2.97 -13.93
CA SER A 155 -0.90 2.61 -14.77
C SER A 155 -1.72 3.82 -15.23
N ILE A 156 -1.43 5.00 -14.71
CA ILE A 156 -2.10 6.27 -15.03
C ILE A 156 -1.12 7.35 -15.48
N ASP A 157 0.10 6.96 -15.88
CA ASP A 157 1.18 7.85 -16.36
C ASP A 157 1.52 8.99 -15.36
N ARG A 158 1.42 8.69 -14.06
CA ARG A 158 1.74 9.60 -12.95
C ARG A 158 2.64 8.92 -11.92
N GLU A 159 3.69 8.29 -12.43
CA GLU A 159 4.63 7.52 -11.61
C GLU A 159 5.29 8.37 -10.53
N GLY A 160 5.35 7.81 -9.33
CA GLY A 160 6.12 8.36 -8.23
C GLY A 160 6.68 7.29 -7.31
N THR A 161 7.73 7.67 -6.61
CA THR A 161 8.41 6.81 -5.63
C THR A 161 8.19 7.38 -4.23
N ILE A 162 7.91 6.50 -3.29
CA ILE A 162 7.80 6.81 -1.88
C ILE A 162 8.70 5.88 -1.08
N ASN A 163 9.41 6.42 -0.10
CA ASN A 163 10.23 5.64 0.81
C ASN A 163 9.46 5.37 2.09
N VAL A 164 9.61 4.18 2.61
CA VAL A 164 8.95 3.73 3.85
C VAL A 164 10.02 3.24 4.82
N ASN A 165 9.93 3.70 6.05
CA ASN A 165 10.71 3.22 7.18
C ASN A 165 9.76 2.68 8.26
N VAL A 166 10.00 1.45 8.72
CA VAL A 166 9.26 0.84 9.82
C VAL A 166 10.22 0.45 10.92
N HIS A 167 10.09 1.07 12.07
CA HIS A 167 10.82 0.67 13.27
C HIS A 167 10.08 -0.48 13.96
N ILE A 168 10.82 -1.48 14.40
CA ILE A 168 10.31 -2.75 14.91
C ILE A 168 10.82 -2.95 16.34
N GLU A 169 9.93 -3.30 17.25
CA GLU A 169 10.27 -3.71 18.61
C GLU A 169 9.55 -5.00 18.94
N ASN A 170 10.27 -6.00 19.46
CA ASN A 170 9.70 -7.31 19.80
C ASN A 170 8.95 -7.97 18.62
N SER A 171 9.46 -7.82 17.40
CA SER A 171 8.86 -8.30 16.16
C SER A 171 7.54 -7.60 15.75
N GLU A 172 7.20 -6.47 16.39
CA GLU A 172 6.00 -5.69 16.07
C GLU A 172 6.37 -4.33 15.46
N PRO A 173 5.65 -3.85 14.43
CA PRO A 173 5.86 -2.53 13.86
C PRO A 173 5.35 -1.44 14.80
N VAL A 174 6.25 -0.66 15.42
CA VAL A 174 5.88 0.35 16.43
C VAL A 174 5.83 1.77 15.90
N LYS A 175 6.61 2.09 14.86
CA LYS A 175 6.62 3.41 14.25
C LYS A 175 6.78 3.28 12.75
N VAL A 176 5.97 4.01 12.01
CA VAL A 176 6.02 4.07 10.54
C VAL A 176 6.28 5.50 10.10
N GLN A 177 7.21 5.66 9.17
CA GLN A 177 7.49 6.93 8.50
C GLN A 177 7.43 6.72 6.99
N VAL A 178 6.94 7.71 6.29
CA VAL A 178 7.01 7.78 4.83
C VAL A 178 7.79 9.03 4.45
N SER A 179 8.56 8.95 3.37
CA SER A 179 9.28 10.12 2.89
C SER A 179 9.32 10.18 1.36
N GLY A 180 9.54 11.39 0.87
CA GLY A 180 9.68 11.66 -0.55
C GLY A 180 10.28 13.03 -0.79
N THR A 181 10.69 13.28 -2.03
CA THR A 181 11.28 14.54 -2.45
C THR A 181 10.20 15.57 -2.72
N ALA A 182 10.37 16.78 -2.19
CA ALA A 182 9.52 17.94 -2.45
C ALA A 182 10.34 19.10 -3.02
N THR A 183 9.76 19.83 -3.95
CA THR A 183 10.35 21.04 -4.54
C THR A 183 9.43 22.22 -4.28
N VAL A 184 10.02 23.35 -3.88
CA VAL A 184 9.27 24.61 -3.74
C VAL A 184 9.03 25.19 -5.13
N VAL A 185 7.76 25.45 -5.44
CA VAL A 185 7.33 26.09 -6.69
C VAL A 185 6.77 27.46 -6.35
N PHE A 186 7.28 28.51 -7.01
CA PHE A 186 6.83 29.89 -6.86
C PHE A 186 6.07 30.34 -8.08
#